data_046e1e972435a7735a516e9e3e0cac25
#
_entry.id   046e1e972435a7735a516e9e3e0cac25
#
_cell.length_a   1.000
_cell.length_b   1.000
_cell.length_c   1.000
_cell.angle_alpha   90.00
_cell.angle_beta   90.00
_cell.angle_gamma   90.00
#
_symmetry.space_group_name_H-M   'P 1'
#
loop_
_entity.id
_entity.type
_entity.pdbx_description
1 polymer ?
#
loop_
_entity_poly.entity_id
_entity_poly.type
_entity_poly.pdbx_seq_one_letter_code
_entity_poly.pdbx_strand_id
1 'polypeptide(L)'
;MTPQNNTLRRASAAIWILVAVLLVGCTIPPAVVVPPIEPPVAPVVVPKRPPVIGLALGGGAARGFAHVGVIQVLEEAGIRPNLVVGTSAGSVVATLYASGRNGAQLQQVAESMEEAAFTDWTLPIFTRGMLRGEALAHYINTLVKGRLIENMTMPLGIVATDLNSGLGVLFRRGDTGTAVRASSSVPGVFQPVKIGQREYVDGGLVSPVPVRYARQMGAELVIAVDISSIAEGNLTDGTMQILMQTFTIMGKSLNAFELRDADVVVQPLQTGLSSTDFTVRKRAIEAGRAAMLKMLPQLRAAIEAKTR
;
A
#
# COMPACT_ATOMS: atom_id res chain seq x y z
N MET A 1 109.64 1.54 47.83
CA MET A 1 108.22 1.84 48.07
C MET A 1 107.39 0.90 47.20
N THR A 2 106.64 0.05 47.83
CA THR A 2 106.11 -1.20 47.38
C THR A 2 104.84 -1.05 46.51
N PRO A 3 104.71 -1.78 45.39
CA PRO A 3 103.48 -1.93 44.67
C PRO A 3 102.78 -3.26 45.03
N GLN A 4 101.85 -3.22 45.97
CA GLN A 4 100.96 -4.34 46.22
C GLN A 4 99.54 -3.78 46.38
N ASN A 5 98.64 -4.05 45.41
CA ASN A 5 97.22 -4.13 45.64
C ASN A 5 96.35 -4.19 44.35
N ASN A 6 96.92 -4.60 43.20
CA ASN A 6 96.09 -4.61 41.98
C ASN A 6 95.60 -6.01 41.53
N THR A 7 96.11 -7.09 42.16
CA THR A 7 95.75 -8.48 41.76
C THR A 7 94.49 -8.98 42.44
N LEU A 8 94.20 -8.57 43.66
CA LEU A 8 92.99 -9.01 44.40
C LEU A 8 91.68 -8.34 43.94
N ARG A 9 91.73 -7.11 43.37
CA ARG A 9 90.53 -6.45 42.84
C ARG A 9 90.11 -7.01 41.52
N ARG A 10 91.02 -7.59 40.71
CA ARG A 10 90.66 -8.21 39.40
C ARG A 10 90.06 -9.60 39.57
N ALA A 11 90.44 -10.38 40.58
CA ALA A 11 89.84 -11.68 40.86
C ALA A 11 88.37 -11.59 41.37
N SER A 12 88.10 -10.61 42.22
CA SER A 12 86.74 -10.39 42.74
C SER A 12 85.77 -9.93 41.68
N ALA A 13 86.20 -9.12 40.71
CA ALA A 13 85.38 -8.65 39.62
C ALA A 13 84.99 -9.79 38.62
N ALA A 14 85.93 -10.73 38.38
CA ALA A 14 85.70 -11.88 37.51
C ALA A 14 84.68 -12.88 38.08
N ILE A 15 84.68 -13.08 39.41
CA ILE A 15 83.73 -13.98 40.13
C ILE A 15 82.31 -13.41 40.10
N TRP A 16 82.13 -12.09 40.28
CA TRP A 16 80.79 -11.46 40.19
C TRP A 16 80.20 -11.45 38.76
N ILE A 17 81.04 -11.35 37.76
CA ILE A 17 80.58 -11.44 36.35
C ILE A 17 80.14 -12.87 36.01
N LEU A 18 80.84 -13.89 36.48
CA LEU A 18 80.48 -15.29 36.27
C LEU A 18 79.23 -15.72 37.03
N VAL A 19 78.95 -15.18 38.21
CA VAL A 19 77.72 -15.44 39.00
C VAL A 19 76.54 -14.70 38.37
N ALA A 20 76.77 -13.51 37.79
CA ALA A 20 75.73 -12.78 37.12
C ALA A 20 75.27 -13.42 35.73
N VAL A 21 76.18 -14.12 35.07
CA VAL A 21 75.83 -14.84 33.81
C VAL A 21 75.08 -16.16 34.06
N LEU A 22 75.25 -16.78 35.20
CA LEU A 22 74.56 -18.03 35.58
C LEU A 22 73.12 -17.81 36.09
N LEU A 23 72.71 -16.57 36.37
CA LEU A 23 71.34 -16.24 36.83
C LEU A 23 70.42 -15.79 35.72
N VAL A 24 70.85 -15.66 34.42
CA VAL A 24 70.05 -15.25 33.28
C VAL A 24 69.47 -16.46 32.54
N GLY A 25 69.70 -17.66 32.95
CA GLY A 25 69.22 -18.86 32.30
C GLY A 25 67.91 -19.38 32.91
N CYS A 26 66.83 -19.27 32.20
CA CYS A 26 65.49 -19.88 32.31
C CYS A 26 64.38 -18.92 32.72
N THR A 27 64.13 -17.85 31.94
CA THR A 27 62.79 -17.34 31.83
C THR A 27 62.06 -18.22 30.80
N ILE A 28 61.30 -19.19 31.31
CA ILE A 28 60.30 -19.91 30.48
C ILE A 28 59.32 -18.87 30.02
N PRO A 29 59.15 -18.64 28.68
CA PRO A 29 58.10 -17.70 28.20
C PRO A 29 56.75 -18.19 28.75
N PRO A 30 55.87 -17.26 29.19
CA PRO A 30 54.54 -17.64 29.65
C PRO A 30 53.86 -18.42 28.56
N ALA A 31 53.28 -19.58 28.90
CA ALA A 31 52.49 -20.38 27.98
C ALA A 31 51.42 -19.49 27.34
N VAL A 32 51.47 -19.34 26.00
CA VAL A 32 50.42 -18.66 25.29
C VAL A 32 49.14 -19.46 25.51
N VAL A 33 48.29 -18.96 26.40
CA VAL A 33 46.95 -19.51 26.58
C VAL A 33 46.18 -19.14 25.31
N VAL A 34 46.14 -20.07 24.36
CA VAL A 34 45.28 -19.97 23.20
C VAL A 34 43.82 -20.01 23.73
N PRO A 35 43.03 -18.95 23.61
CA PRO A 35 41.64 -19.00 24.05
C PRO A 35 40.95 -20.18 23.37
N PRO A 36 40.03 -20.87 24.06
CA PRO A 36 39.26 -21.95 23.44
C PRO A 36 38.64 -21.42 22.13
N ILE A 37 38.83 -22.15 21.03
CA ILE A 37 38.16 -21.86 19.79
C ILE A 37 36.66 -21.99 20.07
N GLU A 38 35.96 -20.87 20.19
CA GLU A 38 34.48 -20.88 20.27
C GLU A 38 33.96 -21.71 19.11
N PRO A 39 33.10 -22.71 19.38
CA PRO A 39 32.47 -23.45 18.28
C PRO A 39 31.76 -22.47 17.34
N PRO A 40 31.78 -22.69 16.01
CA PRO A 40 31.11 -21.82 15.05
C PRO A 40 29.70 -21.60 15.53
N VAL A 41 29.32 -20.32 15.73
CA VAL A 41 27.93 -19.95 16.06
C VAL A 41 27.08 -20.50 14.93
N ALA A 42 26.17 -21.41 15.25
CA ALA A 42 25.24 -21.95 14.28
C ALA A 42 24.52 -20.78 13.58
N PRO A 43 24.40 -20.78 12.25
CA PRO A 43 23.75 -19.68 11.55
C PRO A 43 22.36 -19.46 12.14
N VAL A 44 22.10 -18.25 12.63
CA VAL A 44 20.80 -17.85 13.14
C VAL A 44 19.84 -17.93 11.97
N VAL A 45 18.98 -18.96 11.95
CA VAL A 45 17.91 -19.09 10.97
C VAL A 45 16.91 -17.98 11.29
N VAL A 46 17.01 -16.85 10.58
CA VAL A 46 16.02 -15.78 10.65
C VAL A 46 14.73 -16.34 10.06
N PRO A 47 13.62 -16.38 10.82
CA PRO A 47 12.36 -16.86 10.30
C PRO A 47 11.97 -16.03 9.07
N LYS A 48 11.70 -16.70 7.95
CA LYS A 48 11.22 -16.04 6.74
C LYS A 48 9.86 -15.40 7.02
N ARG A 49 9.69 -14.11 6.71
CA ARG A 49 8.41 -13.43 6.80
C ARG A 49 7.83 -13.14 5.40
N PRO A 50 6.51 -13.28 5.22
CA PRO A 50 5.87 -12.87 3.98
C PRO A 50 5.97 -11.34 3.79
N PRO A 51 5.90 -10.85 2.54
CA PRO A 51 5.91 -9.42 2.26
C PRO A 51 4.65 -8.74 2.80
N VAL A 52 4.75 -7.45 3.12
CA VAL A 52 3.59 -6.60 3.39
C VAL A 52 2.80 -6.40 2.10
N ILE A 53 1.60 -6.98 2.03
CA ILE A 53 0.74 -6.94 0.84
C ILE A 53 -0.18 -5.72 0.91
N GLY A 54 -0.11 -4.84 -0.10
CA GLY A 54 -1.02 -3.74 -0.32
C GLY A 54 -2.01 -4.05 -1.43
N LEU A 55 -3.29 -3.74 -1.20
CA LEU A 55 -4.35 -3.84 -2.20
C LEU A 55 -4.72 -2.43 -2.68
N ALA A 56 -4.45 -2.13 -3.97
CA ALA A 56 -4.77 -0.86 -4.60
C ALA A 56 -6.03 -1.01 -5.46
N LEU A 57 -7.14 -0.40 -5.04
CA LEU A 57 -8.44 -0.48 -5.70
C LEU A 57 -8.71 0.77 -6.52
N GLY A 58 -8.80 0.61 -7.83
CA GLY A 58 -9.00 1.70 -8.78
C GLY A 58 -10.42 2.27 -8.80
N GLY A 59 -10.54 3.48 -9.35
CA GLY A 59 -11.80 4.15 -9.64
C GLY A 59 -12.47 3.62 -10.89
N GLY A 60 -13.82 3.74 -10.97
CA GLY A 60 -14.56 3.28 -12.13
C GLY A 60 -16.09 3.22 -11.95
N ALA A 61 -16.64 3.99 -11.02
CA ALA A 61 -18.08 4.06 -10.72
C ALA A 61 -18.69 2.66 -10.48
N ALA A 62 -19.81 2.28 -11.13
CA ALA A 62 -20.49 0.99 -10.93
C ALA A 62 -19.59 -0.24 -11.22
N ARG A 63 -18.51 -0.08 -12.00
CA ARG A 63 -17.54 -1.16 -12.19
C ARG A 63 -16.79 -1.55 -10.90
N GLY A 64 -16.86 -0.70 -9.86
CA GLY A 64 -16.30 -0.96 -8.52
C GLY A 64 -16.78 -2.24 -7.86
N PHE A 65 -17.94 -2.76 -8.24
CA PHE A 65 -18.42 -4.06 -7.75
C PHE A 65 -17.47 -5.22 -8.06
N ALA A 66 -16.63 -5.10 -9.10
CA ALA A 66 -15.62 -6.11 -9.40
C ALA A 66 -14.58 -6.28 -8.29
N HIS A 67 -14.30 -5.24 -7.52
CA HIS A 67 -13.37 -5.32 -6.39
C HIS A 67 -13.85 -6.34 -5.34
N VAL A 68 -15.16 -6.48 -5.16
CA VAL A 68 -15.74 -7.48 -4.25
C VAL A 68 -15.35 -8.89 -4.66
N GLY A 69 -15.47 -9.19 -5.96
CA GLY A 69 -15.08 -10.50 -6.50
C GLY A 69 -13.58 -10.80 -6.36
N VAL A 70 -12.75 -9.77 -6.54
CA VAL A 70 -11.30 -9.88 -6.32
C VAL A 70 -11.00 -10.21 -4.86
N ILE A 71 -11.62 -9.50 -3.91
CA ILE A 71 -11.44 -9.72 -2.46
C ILE A 71 -11.89 -11.12 -2.05
N GLN A 72 -13.02 -11.60 -2.57
CA GLN A 72 -13.52 -12.96 -2.30
C GLN A 72 -12.48 -14.03 -2.67
N VAL A 73 -11.91 -13.94 -3.87
CA VAL A 73 -10.91 -14.91 -4.34
C VAL A 73 -9.60 -14.83 -3.53
N LEU A 74 -9.17 -13.63 -3.12
CA LEU A 74 -8.02 -13.47 -2.24
C LEU A 74 -8.26 -14.18 -0.89
N GLU A 75 -9.44 -13.98 -0.28
CA GLU A 75 -9.80 -14.62 0.99
C GLU A 75 -9.90 -16.14 0.86
N GLU A 76 -10.55 -16.65 -0.20
CA GLU A 76 -10.64 -18.07 -0.52
C GLU A 76 -9.26 -18.73 -0.71
N ALA A 77 -8.30 -17.98 -1.27
CA ALA A 77 -6.93 -18.41 -1.45
C ALA A 77 -6.06 -18.31 -0.17
N GLY A 78 -6.63 -17.81 0.95
CA GLY A 78 -5.93 -17.56 2.21
C GLY A 78 -5.00 -16.36 2.18
N ILE A 79 -5.11 -15.48 1.16
CA ILE A 79 -4.27 -14.30 0.99
C ILE A 79 -5.01 -13.09 1.56
N ARG A 80 -4.44 -12.50 2.62
CA ARG A 80 -5.01 -11.31 3.26
C ARG A 80 -4.08 -10.12 3.07
N PRO A 81 -4.51 -9.05 2.39
CA PRO A 81 -3.76 -7.79 2.33
C PRO A 81 -3.54 -7.21 3.73
N ASN A 82 -2.36 -6.60 3.92
CA ASN A 82 -2.01 -5.93 5.18
C ASN A 82 -2.51 -4.47 5.22
N LEU A 83 -2.77 -3.89 4.06
CA LEU A 83 -3.29 -2.55 3.89
C LEU A 83 -4.12 -2.45 2.60
N VAL A 84 -5.02 -1.49 2.55
CA VAL A 84 -5.81 -1.22 1.34
C VAL A 84 -5.85 0.28 1.05
N VAL A 85 -5.73 0.61 -0.24
CA VAL A 85 -5.85 1.99 -0.73
C VAL A 85 -6.88 2.03 -1.85
N GLY A 86 -7.74 3.03 -1.84
CA GLY A 86 -8.78 3.17 -2.86
C GLY A 86 -8.89 4.57 -3.44
N THR A 87 -9.29 4.63 -4.71
CA THR A 87 -9.65 5.85 -5.42
C THR A 87 -11.10 5.75 -5.88
N SER A 88 -11.92 6.80 -5.66
CA SER A 88 -13.31 6.87 -6.14
C SER A 88 -14.12 5.63 -5.70
N ALA A 89 -14.75 4.90 -6.60
CA ALA A 89 -15.45 3.65 -6.28
C ALA A 89 -14.58 2.65 -5.51
N GLY A 90 -13.28 2.60 -5.81
CA GLY A 90 -12.32 1.78 -5.07
C GLY A 90 -12.17 2.24 -3.61
N SER A 91 -12.34 3.53 -3.31
CA SER A 91 -12.29 4.04 -1.94
C SER A 91 -13.49 3.56 -1.10
N VAL A 92 -14.67 3.40 -1.72
CA VAL A 92 -15.87 2.83 -1.09
C VAL A 92 -15.60 1.39 -0.66
N VAL A 93 -15.13 0.54 -1.59
CA VAL A 93 -14.87 -0.87 -1.31
C VAL A 93 -13.70 -1.02 -0.33
N ALA A 94 -12.62 -0.23 -0.50
CA ALA A 94 -11.49 -0.20 0.42
C ALA A 94 -11.92 0.11 1.86
N THR A 95 -12.79 1.11 2.03
CA THR A 95 -13.32 1.52 3.33
C THR A 95 -14.14 0.40 3.99
N LEU A 96 -15.03 -0.22 3.23
CA LEU A 96 -15.87 -1.30 3.75
C LEU A 96 -15.02 -2.53 4.11
N TYR A 97 -14.02 -2.87 3.31
CA TYR A 97 -13.09 -3.95 3.59
C TYR A 97 -12.21 -3.65 4.81
N ALA A 98 -11.64 -2.44 4.88
CA ALA A 98 -10.85 -2.01 6.02
C ALA A 98 -11.64 -1.94 7.34
N SER A 99 -12.97 -1.79 7.26
CA SER A 99 -13.84 -1.81 8.45
C SER A 99 -13.99 -3.21 9.08
N GLY A 100 -13.45 -4.26 8.43
CA GLY A 100 -13.45 -5.64 8.90
C GLY A 100 -14.50 -6.53 8.23
N ARG A 101 -15.18 -6.06 7.17
CA ARG A 101 -16.08 -6.88 6.36
C ARG A 101 -15.30 -7.83 5.49
N ASN A 102 -15.76 -9.07 5.40
CA ASN A 102 -15.25 -10.04 4.44
C ASN A 102 -15.95 -9.93 3.07
N GLY A 103 -15.45 -10.65 2.06
CA GLY A 103 -15.97 -10.62 0.70
C GLY A 103 -17.46 -10.96 0.59
N ALA A 104 -17.99 -11.87 1.41
CA ALA A 104 -19.42 -12.21 1.45
C ALA A 104 -20.25 -11.03 1.99
N GLN A 105 -19.80 -10.38 3.04
CA GLN A 105 -20.46 -9.20 3.61
C GLN A 105 -20.38 -7.99 2.66
N LEU A 106 -19.29 -7.84 1.92
CA LEU A 106 -19.16 -6.83 0.86
C LEU A 106 -20.17 -7.06 -0.25
N GLN A 107 -20.39 -8.31 -0.64
CA GLN A 107 -21.41 -8.67 -1.63
C GLN A 107 -22.82 -8.33 -1.13
N GLN A 108 -23.17 -8.65 0.12
CA GLN A 108 -24.45 -8.28 0.70
C GLN A 108 -24.69 -6.77 0.67
N VAL A 109 -23.66 -5.97 1.02
CA VAL A 109 -23.76 -4.51 0.92
C VAL A 109 -23.93 -4.08 -0.56
N ALA A 110 -23.18 -4.65 -1.48
CA ALA A 110 -23.29 -4.34 -2.90
C ALA A 110 -24.68 -4.66 -3.46
N GLU A 111 -25.29 -5.78 -3.05
CA GLU A 111 -26.64 -6.19 -3.50
C GLU A 111 -27.75 -5.32 -2.92
N SER A 112 -27.58 -4.82 -1.70
CA SER A 112 -28.54 -3.92 -1.03
C SER A 112 -28.34 -2.43 -1.35
N MET A 113 -27.27 -2.09 -2.06
CA MET A 113 -26.95 -0.69 -2.41
C MET A 113 -27.94 -0.17 -3.46
N GLU A 114 -28.74 0.84 -3.12
CA GLU A 114 -29.59 1.55 -4.04
C GLU A 114 -28.94 2.85 -4.51
N GLU A 115 -29.07 3.18 -5.79
CA GLU A 115 -28.49 4.42 -6.34
C GLU A 115 -29.07 5.67 -5.64
N ALA A 116 -30.34 5.63 -5.29
CA ALA A 116 -31.00 6.72 -4.56
C ALA A 116 -30.36 7.03 -3.19
N ALA A 117 -29.66 6.06 -2.58
CA ALA A 117 -29.04 6.23 -1.26
C ALA A 117 -27.81 7.18 -1.28
N PHE A 118 -27.23 7.48 -2.46
CA PHE A 118 -26.08 8.37 -2.58
C PHE A 118 -26.22 9.46 -3.65
N THR A 119 -27.44 9.66 -4.21
CA THR A 119 -27.72 10.74 -5.14
C THR A 119 -28.50 11.85 -4.44
N ASP A 120 -27.86 12.96 -4.18
CA ASP A 120 -28.43 14.19 -3.63
C ASP A 120 -28.35 15.31 -4.67
N TRP A 121 -29.43 15.47 -5.43
CA TRP A 121 -29.52 16.43 -6.54
C TRP A 121 -29.56 17.89 -6.04
N THR A 122 -28.88 18.77 -6.77
CA THR A 122 -28.96 20.22 -6.58
C THR A 122 -29.49 20.88 -7.83
N LEU A 123 -30.10 22.06 -7.68
CA LEU A 123 -30.45 22.91 -8.81
C LEU A 123 -29.17 23.42 -9.47
N PRO A 124 -28.93 23.14 -10.78
CA PRO A 124 -27.62 23.38 -11.41
C PRO A 124 -27.31 24.86 -11.68
N ILE A 125 -28.22 25.78 -11.39
CA ILE A 125 -28.17 27.17 -11.83
C ILE A 125 -27.01 27.99 -11.18
N PHE A 126 -26.52 27.58 -10.00
CA PHE A 126 -25.45 28.26 -9.26
C PHE A 126 -24.44 27.33 -8.59
N THR A 127 -24.42 26.05 -8.96
CA THR A 127 -23.59 25.06 -8.28
C THR A 127 -22.46 24.54 -9.19
N ARG A 128 -21.33 24.16 -8.58
CA ARG A 128 -20.15 23.63 -9.27
C ARG A 128 -20.23 22.11 -9.53
N GLY A 129 -21.45 21.52 -9.54
CA GLY A 129 -21.75 20.12 -9.77
C GLY A 129 -23.24 19.86 -9.59
N MET A 130 -23.76 18.79 -10.19
CA MET A 130 -25.18 18.42 -10.13
C MET A 130 -25.57 17.75 -8.81
N LEU A 131 -24.62 17.03 -8.15
CA LEU A 131 -24.83 16.31 -6.92
C LEU A 131 -23.94 16.90 -5.80
N ARG A 132 -24.45 16.97 -4.57
CA ARG A 132 -23.66 17.39 -3.41
C ARG A 132 -22.70 16.32 -2.95
N GLY A 133 -23.11 15.06 -3.00
CA GLY A 133 -22.39 13.91 -2.50
C GLY A 133 -22.42 13.75 -0.98
N GLU A 134 -23.22 14.52 -0.25
CA GLU A 134 -23.40 14.40 1.20
C GLU A 134 -24.08 13.10 1.57
N ALA A 135 -25.02 12.65 0.73
CA ALA A 135 -25.68 11.36 0.88
C ALA A 135 -24.67 10.20 0.87
N LEU A 136 -23.68 10.24 -0.02
CA LEU A 136 -22.60 9.24 -0.04
C LEU A 136 -21.78 9.25 1.26
N ALA A 137 -21.41 10.45 1.77
CA ALA A 137 -20.68 10.55 3.02
C ALA A 137 -21.47 9.99 4.19
N HIS A 138 -22.75 10.33 4.28
CA HIS A 138 -23.65 9.81 5.31
C HIS A 138 -23.82 8.29 5.22
N TYR A 139 -24.05 7.78 4.01
CA TYR A 139 -24.16 6.34 3.74
C TYR A 139 -22.93 5.57 4.22
N ILE A 140 -21.74 6.03 3.84
CA ILE A 140 -20.47 5.40 4.26
C ILE A 140 -20.31 5.46 5.77
N ASN A 141 -20.54 6.62 6.40
CA ASN A 141 -20.41 6.76 7.86
C ASN A 141 -21.40 5.87 8.62
N THR A 142 -22.61 5.69 8.09
CA THR A 142 -23.59 4.74 8.64
C THR A 142 -23.05 3.31 8.55
N LEU A 143 -22.55 2.89 7.40
CA LEU A 143 -22.02 1.54 7.21
C LEU A 143 -20.81 1.25 8.10
N VAL A 144 -19.91 2.22 8.31
CA VAL A 144 -18.73 2.03 9.17
C VAL A 144 -18.98 2.46 10.62
N LYS A 145 -20.22 2.82 10.98
CA LYS A 145 -20.65 3.23 12.33
C LYS A 145 -19.86 4.45 12.85
N GLY A 146 -19.61 5.44 11.99
CA GLY A 146 -18.87 6.65 12.32
C GLY A 146 -17.38 6.42 12.60
N ARG A 147 -16.83 5.26 12.26
CA ARG A 147 -15.42 4.96 12.51
C ARG A 147 -14.52 5.85 11.64
N LEU A 148 -13.53 6.49 12.26
CA LEU A 148 -12.51 7.28 11.57
C LEU A 148 -11.53 6.38 10.79
N ILE A 149 -10.86 6.95 9.78
CA ILE A 149 -9.93 6.22 8.91
C ILE A 149 -8.82 5.53 9.72
N GLU A 150 -8.21 6.25 10.68
CA GLU A 150 -7.13 5.74 11.54
C GLU A 150 -7.56 4.64 12.51
N ASN A 151 -8.86 4.48 12.72
CA ASN A 151 -9.43 3.48 13.62
C ASN A 151 -9.99 2.24 12.88
N MET A 152 -9.74 2.13 11.57
CA MET A 152 -10.13 0.95 10.80
C MET A 152 -9.36 -0.29 11.26
N THR A 153 -9.96 -1.46 11.06
CA THR A 153 -9.37 -2.75 11.44
C THR A 153 -8.10 -3.07 10.63
N MET A 154 -8.05 -2.56 9.40
CA MET A 154 -6.91 -2.63 8.49
C MET A 154 -6.47 -1.21 8.11
N PRO A 155 -5.16 -0.93 7.97
CA PRO A 155 -4.67 0.35 7.47
C PRO A 155 -5.35 0.74 6.15
N LEU A 156 -6.06 1.87 6.16
CA LEU A 156 -6.83 2.40 5.03
C LEU A 156 -6.18 3.67 4.49
N GLY A 157 -6.06 3.75 3.17
CA GLY A 157 -5.74 4.96 2.42
C GLY A 157 -6.86 5.34 1.45
N ILE A 158 -7.23 6.60 1.42
CA ILE A 158 -8.23 7.14 0.49
C ILE A 158 -7.56 8.26 -0.30
N VAL A 159 -7.56 8.16 -1.64
CA VAL A 159 -6.88 9.12 -2.51
C VAL A 159 -7.88 10.10 -3.11
N ALA A 160 -7.61 11.39 -2.97
CA ALA A 160 -8.31 12.47 -3.63
C ALA A 160 -7.34 13.43 -4.31
N THR A 161 -7.85 14.37 -5.09
CA THR A 161 -7.08 15.44 -5.73
C THR A 161 -7.37 16.76 -5.05
N ASP A 162 -6.33 17.46 -4.59
CA ASP A 162 -6.44 18.85 -4.14
C ASP A 162 -6.68 19.74 -5.37
N LEU A 163 -7.86 20.36 -5.43
CA LEU A 163 -8.28 21.15 -6.60
C LEU A 163 -7.42 22.40 -6.81
N ASN A 164 -6.83 22.95 -5.75
CA ASN A 164 -6.04 24.17 -5.83
C ASN A 164 -4.61 23.92 -6.34
N SER A 165 -3.99 22.81 -5.91
CA SER A 165 -2.60 22.50 -6.28
C SER A 165 -2.48 21.49 -7.41
N GLY A 166 -3.54 20.73 -7.72
CA GLY A 166 -3.49 19.59 -8.64
C GLY A 166 -2.76 18.37 -8.08
N LEU A 167 -2.35 18.39 -6.81
CA LEU A 167 -1.63 17.29 -6.20
C LEU A 167 -2.56 16.23 -5.63
N GLY A 168 -2.14 14.99 -5.71
CA GLY A 168 -2.83 13.89 -5.03
C GLY A 168 -2.61 13.91 -3.53
N VAL A 169 -3.67 13.67 -2.79
CA VAL A 169 -3.68 13.65 -1.32
C VAL A 169 -4.14 12.27 -0.85
N LEU A 170 -3.35 11.67 0.05
CA LEU A 170 -3.66 10.41 0.69
C LEU A 170 -4.25 10.68 2.08
N PHE A 171 -5.56 10.51 2.24
CA PHE A 171 -6.21 10.54 3.54
C PHE A 171 -5.97 9.23 4.28
N ARG A 172 -5.37 9.33 5.47
CA ARG A 172 -5.11 8.22 6.39
C ARG A 172 -5.69 8.46 7.78
N ARG A 173 -6.35 9.61 7.95
CA ARG A 173 -6.98 10.07 9.21
C ARG A 173 -8.18 10.95 8.90
N GLY A 174 -9.10 11.03 9.87
CA GLY A 174 -10.26 11.88 9.84
C GLY A 174 -11.54 11.17 9.48
N ASP A 175 -12.59 11.94 9.19
CA ASP A 175 -13.92 11.42 8.87
C ASP A 175 -13.91 10.62 7.57
N THR A 176 -14.32 9.37 7.68
CA THR A 176 -14.23 8.39 6.59
C THR A 176 -15.18 8.73 5.46
N GLY A 177 -16.44 9.08 5.77
CA GLY A 177 -17.42 9.43 4.77
C GLY A 177 -17.03 10.67 3.97
N THR A 178 -16.51 11.70 4.64
CA THR A 178 -16.02 12.91 3.99
C THR A 178 -14.84 12.62 3.06
N ALA A 179 -13.89 11.78 3.48
CA ALA A 179 -12.75 11.41 2.63
C ALA A 179 -13.19 10.59 1.41
N VAL A 180 -14.11 9.62 1.56
CA VAL A 180 -14.68 8.86 0.44
C VAL A 180 -15.44 9.78 -0.51
N ARG A 181 -16.25 10.72 0.02
CA ARG A 181 -16.93 11.74 -0.78
C ARG A 181 -15.92 12.55 -1.59
N ALA A 182 -14.85 13.05 -0.98
CA ALA A 182 -13.79 13.80 -1.67
C ALA A 182 -13.14 12.97 -2.79
N SER A 183 -12.82 11.70 -2.49
CA SER A 183 -12.24 10.75 -3.45
C SER A 183 -13.15 10.43 -4.64
N SER A 184 -14.47 10.58 -4.47
CA SER A 184 -15.50 10.23 -5.47
C SER A 184 -16.13 11.46 -6.12
N SER A 185 -15.65 12.67 -5.83
CA SER A 185 -16.23 13.91 -6.35
C SER A 185 -15.75 14.21 -7.76
N VAL A 186 -16.30 13.47 -8.74
CA VAL A 186 -16.01 13.67 -10.18
C VAL A 186 -16.43 15.07 -10.61
N PRO A 187 -15.50 15.91 -11.13
CA PRO A 187 -15.82 17.27 -11.60
C PRO A 187 -16.94 17.29 -12.64
N GLY A 188 -17.83 18.26 -12.50
CA GLY A 188 -19.03 18.38 -13.32
C GLY A 188 -20.21 17.54 -12.82
N VAL A 189 -19.98 16.37 -12.23
CA VAL A 189 -21.02 15.52 -11.61
C VAL A 189 -21.25 15.91 -10.16
N PHE A 190 -20.21 15.89 -9.35
CA PHE A 190 -20.27 16.24 -7.94
C PHE A 190 -19.62 17.59 -7.64
N GLN A 191 -20.09 18.23 -6.58
CA GLN A 191 -19.45 19.42 -6.05
C GLN A 191 -18.11 19.07 -5.40
N PRO A 192 -17.07 19.95 -5.53
CA PRO A 192 -15.83 19.81 -4.75
C PRO A 192 -16.11 19.76 -3.25
N VAL A 193 -15.35 18.99 -2.52
CA VAL A 193 -15.49 18.81 -1.08
C VAL A 193 -14.51 19.69 -0.33
N LYS A 194 -15.02 20.60 0.49
CA LYS A 194 -14.19 21.47 1.33
C LYS A 194 -13.82 20.74 2.63
N ILE A 195 -12.52 20.59 2.86
CA ILE A 195 -11.96 20.07 4.12
C ILE A 195 -10.92 21.07 4.62
N GLY A 196 -11.22 21.73 5.74
CA GLY A 196 -10.42 22.85 6.21
C GLY A 196 -10.43 24.01 5.24
N GLN A 197 -9.25 24.43 4.77
CA GLN A 197 -9.08 25.55 3.83
C GLN A 197 -8.91 25.09 2.38
N ARG A 198 -9.01 23.79 2.09
CA ARG A 198 -8.77 23.22 0.77
C ARG A 198 -10.04 22.58 0.20
N GLU A 199 -10.08 22.50 -1.11
CA GLU A 199 -11.13 21.81 -1.86
C GLU A 199 -10.55 20.57 -2.57
N TYR A 200 -11.32 19.48 -2.54
CA TYR A 200 -10.91 18.22 -3.08
C TYR A 200 -11.92 17.71 -4.11
N VAL A 201 -11.40 17.03 -5.11
CA VAL A 201 -12.16 16.36 -6.16
C VAL A 201 -11.64 14.92 -6.34
N ASP A 202 -12.27 14.17 -7.23
CA ASP A 202 -11.97 12.75 -7.45
C ASP A 202 -10.47 12.47 -7.61
N GLY A 203 -10.00 11.44 -6.91
CA GLY A 203 -8.60 11.02 -6.94
C GLY A 203 -8.16 10.45 -8.29
N GLY A 204 -9.11 10.04 -9.14
CA GLY A 204 -8.85 9.53 -10.48
C GLY A 204 -8.19 10.53 -11.42
N LEU A 205 -8.23 11.84 -11.11
CA LEU A 205 -7.52 12.86 -11.87
C LEU A 205 -5.99 12.73 -11.75
N VAL A 206 -5.48 12.12 -10.68
CA VAL A 206 -4.03 12.04 -10.39
C VAL A 206 -3.54 10.61 -10.17
N SER A 207 -4.40 9.70 -9.72
CA SER A 207 -4.05 8.30 -9.44
C SER A 207 -5.29 7.42 -9.55
N PRO A 208 -5.70 7.07 -10.78
CA PRO A 208 -6.90 6.25 -10.99
C PRO A 208 -6.80 4.87 -10.32
N VAL A 209 -5.62 4.25 -10.35
CA VAL A 209 -5.29 3.04 -9.56
C VAL A 209 -4.15 3.37 -8.61
N PRO A 210 -4.37 3.46 -7.29
CA PRO A 210 -3.46 4.13 -6.36
C PRO A 210 -2.26 3.29 -5.92
N VAL A 211 -1.47 2.75 -6.89
CA VAL A 211 -0.32 1.87 -6.65
C VAL A 211 0.77 2.57 -5.83
N ARG A 212 1.15 3.79 -6.24
CA ARG A 212 2.18 4.56 -5.54
C ARG A 212 1.82 4.85 -4.08
N TYR A 213 0.52 5.04 -3.79
CA TYR A 213 0.05 5.29 -2.43
C TYR A 213 0.04 4.02 -1.57
N ALA A 214 -0.20 2.84 -2.16
CA ALA A 214 -0.01 1.58 -1.46
C ALA A 214 1.48 1.38 -1.09
N ARG A 215 2.40 1.71 -2.01
CA ARG A 215 3.85 1.75 -1.71
C ARG A 215 4.19 2.75 -0.60
N GLN A 216 3.65 3.96 -0.67
CA GLN A 216 3.85 4.99 0.35
C GLN A 216 3.34 4.55 1.73
N MET A 217 2.34 3.68 1.80
CA MET A 217 1.83 3.09 3.04
C MET A 217 2.67 1.90 3.53
N GLY A 218 3.72 1.50 2.81
CA GLY A 218 4.66 0.46 3.21
C GLY A 218 4.41 -0.91 2.55
N ALA A 219 3.61 -0.99 1.48
CA ALA A 219 3.44 -2.24 0.75
C ALA A 219 4.74 -2.68 0.06
N GLU A 220 5.20 -3.89 0.35
CA GLU A 220 6.34 -4.55 -0.29
C GLU A 220 5.89 -5.32 -1.56
N LEU A 221 4.62 -5.74 -1.58
CA LEU A 221 3.95 -6.32 -2.74
C LEU A 221 2.63 -5.59 -2.95
N VAL A 222 2.36 -5.10 -4.17
CA VAL A 222 1.11 -4.41 -4.51
C VAL A 222 0.30 -5.21 -5.52
N ILE A 223 -0.92 -5.52 -5.12
CA ILE A 223 -1.99 -6.04 -6.00
C ILE A 223 -2.79 -4.83 -6.46
N ALA A 224 -2.71 -4.48 -7.74
CA ALA A 224 -3.47 -3.40 -8.35
C ALA A 224 -4.70 -3.94 -9.05
N VAL A 225 -5.88 -3.40 -8.74
CA VAL A 225 -7.14 -3.77 -9.41
C VAL A 225 -7.58 -2.61 -10.28
N ASP A 226 -7.38 -2.77 -11.58
CA ASP A 226 -7.72 -1.78 -12.60
C ASP A 226 -9.09 -2.08 -13.21
N ILE A 227 -10.05 -1.24 -12.88
CA ILE A 227 -11.42 -1.29 -13.41
C ILE A 227 -11.73 -0.12 -14.35
N SER A 228 -10.70 0.48 -14.95
CA SER A 228 -10.83 1.61 -15.86
C SER A 228 -11.71 1.28 -17.06
N SER A 229 -12.36 2.30 -17.62
CA SER A 229 -13.11 2.14 -18.88
C SER A 229 -12.17 2.02 -20.07
N ILE A 230 -12.67 1.30 -21.09
CA ILE A 230 -12.13 1.40 -22.43
C ILE A 230 -12.64 2.71 -23.02
N ALA A 231 -11.74 3.53 -23.58
CA ALA A 231 -12.13 4.82 -24.18
C ALA A 231 -12.88 4.67 -25.51
N GLU A 232 -12.73 3.52 -26.14
CA GLU A 232 -13.33 3.22 -27.44
C GLU A 232 -14.83 2.90 -27.31
N GLY A 233 -15.66 3.49 -28.18
CA GLY A 233 -17.11 3.25 -28.24
C GLY A 233 -17.94 4.05 -27.23
N ASN A 234 -17.35 4.98 -26.47
CA ASN A 234 -18.12 5.87 -25.59
C ASN A 234 -18.86 6.93 -26.46
N LEU A 235 -20.09 7.24 -26.06
CA LEU A 235 -20.83 8.34 -26.64
C LEU A 235 -20.19 9.69 -26.31
N THR A 236 -20.13 10.58 -27.29
CA THR A 236 -19.54 11.93 -27.16
C THR A 236 -20.45 13.03 -27.72
N ASP A 237 -21.78 12.80 -27.65
CA ASP A 237 -22.77 13.68 -28.28
C ASP A 237 -23.07 14.97 -27.50
N GLY A 238 -22.57 15.06 -26.25
CA GLY A 238 -22.79 16.21 -25.40
C GLY A 238 -21.55 16.61 -24.58
N THR A 239 -21.53 17.84 -24.08
CA THR A 239 -20.42 18.42 -23.35
C THR A 239 -20.00 17.55 -22.15
N MET A 240 -20.96 16.98 -21.39
CA MET A 240 -20.68 16.13 -20.24
C MET A 240 -20.02 14.82 -20.68
N GLN A 241 -20.49 14.21 -21.76
CA GLN A 241 -19.92 12.99 -22.32
C GLN A 241 -18.48 13.23 -22.80
N ILE A 242 -18.22 14.37 -23.47
CA ILE A 242 -16.85 14.75 -23.88
C ILE A 242 -15.97 14.93 -22.67
N LEU A 243 -16.45 15.58 -21.61
CA LEU A 243 -15.69 15.75 -20.35
C LEU A 243 -15.35 14.40 -19.71
N MET A 244 -16.35 13.49 -19.61
CA MET A 244 -16.13 12.14 -19.07
C MET A 244 -15.16 11.32 -19.93
N GLN A 245 -15.25 11.46 -21.24
CA GLN A 245 -14.31 10.82 -22.18
C GLN A 245 -12.88 11.36 -21.99
N THR A 246 -12.74 12.66 -21.77
CA THR A 246 -11.45 13.28 -21.48
C THR A 246 -10.83 12.70 -20.21
N PHE A 247 -11.60 12.55 -19.13
CA PHE A 247 -11.13 11.88 -17.91
C PHE A 247 -10.75 10.42 -18.15
N THR A 248 -11.50 9.70 -18.99
CA THR A 248 -11.18 8.32 -19.35
C THR A 248 -9.84 8.22 -20.08
N ILE A 249 -9.60 9.09 -21.07
CA ILE A 249 -8.35 9.13 -21.84
C ILE A 249 -7.15 9.48 -20.94
N MET A 250 -7.29 10.51 -20.11
CA MET A 250 -6.25 10.92 -19.18
C MET A 250 -5.96 9.82 -18.14
N GLY A 251 -7.01 9.23 -17.57
CA GLY A 251 -6.88 8.13 -16.61
C GLY A 251 -6.18 6.92 -17.19
N LYS A 252 -6.44 6.55 -18.45
CA LYS A 252 -5.72 5.48 -19.14
C LYS A 252 -4.23 5.78 -19.26
N SER A 253 -3.87 7.01 -19.59
CA SER A 253 -2.47 7.43 -19.68
C SER A 253 -1.78 7.38 -18.32
N LEU A 254 -2.43 7.85 -17.27
CA LEU A 254 -1.91 7.79 -15.90
C LEU A 254 -1.72 6.34 -15.43
N ASN A 255 -2.71 5.47 -15.67
CA ASN A 255 -2.61 4.06 -15.29
C ASN A 255 -1.46 3.34 -16.01
N ALA A 256 -1.13 3.72 -17.24
CA ALA A 256 0.02 3.16 -17.94
C ALA A 256 1.35 3.36 -17.20
N PHE A 257 1.46 4.39 -16.37
CA PHE A 257 2.61 4.62 -15.51
C PHE A 257 2.45 3.99 -14.13
N GLU A 258 1.31 4.20 -13.46
CA GLU A 258 1.05 3.70 -12.11
C GLU A 258 1.15 2.18 -12.02
N LEU A 259 0.59 1.47 -13.01
CA LEU A 259 0.55 -0.01 -13.02
C LEU A 259 1.92 -0.67 -13.21
N ARG A 260 2.94 0.06 -13.69
CA ARG A 260 4.31 -0.47 -13.79
C ARG A 260 4.92 -0.80 -12.44
N ASP A 261 4.50 -0.08 -11.40
CA ASP A 261 5.00 -0.26 -10.03
C ASP A 261 4.19 -1.31 -9.23
N ALA A 262 3.18 -1.93 -9.85
CA ALA A 262 2.43 -3.02 -9.28
C ALA A 262 3.13 -4.37 -9.53
N ASP A 263 3.09 -5.27 -8.55
CA ASP A 263 3.63 -6.63 -8.71
C ASP A 263 2.64 -7.54 -9.45
N VAL A 264 1.35 -7.33 -9.19
CA VAL A 264 0.26 -8.06 -9.85
C VAL A 264 -0.82 -7.07 -10.24
N VAL A 265 -1.21 -7.09 -11.52
CA VAL A 265 -2.29 -6.26 -12.06
C VAL A 265 -3.47 -7.16 -12.39
N VAL A 266 -4.61 -6.90 -11.74
CA VAL A 266 -5.87 -7.60 -11.96
C VAL A 266 -6.78 -6.68 -12.77
N GLN A 267 -7.14 -7.11 -13.98
CA GLN A 267 -8.02 -6.35 -14.89
C GLN A 267 -9.28 -7.16 -15.19
N PRO A 268 -10.38 -6.94 -14.44
CA PRO A 268 -11.65 -7.55 -14.73
C PRO A 268 -12.17 -7.14 -16.10
N LEU A 269 -12.52 -8.12 -16.95
CA LEU A 269 -13.14 -7.86 -18.23
C LEU A 269 -14.60 -7.42 -18.01
N GLN A 270 -14.87 -6.14 -18.23
CA GLN A 270 -16.19 -5.54 -18.01
C GLN A 270 -16.80 -5.03 -19.32
N THR A 271 -16.64 -5.80 -20.40
CA THR A 271 -17.18 -5.46 -21.72
C THR A 271 -18.70 -5.34 -21.65
N GLY A 272 -19.25 -4.23 -22.16
CA GLY A 272 -20.68 -3.96 -22.16
C GLY A 272 -21.28 -3.63 -20.78
N LEU A 273 -20.45 -3.37 -19.76
CA LEU A 273 -20.92 -2.85 -18.48
C LEU A 273 -20.80 -1.31 -18.47
N SER A 274 -21.95 -0.64 -18.42
CA SER A 274 -21.99 0.82 -18.25
C SER A 274 -21.48 1.19 -16.84
N SER A 275 -20.71 2.27 -16.74
CA SER A 275 -20.24 2.80 -15.45
C SER A 275 -21.38 3.38 -14.60
N THR A 276 -22.54 3.64 -15.20
CA THR A 276 -23.73 4.21 -14.54
C THR A 276 -24.82 3.16 -14.25
N ASP A 277 -24.65 1.91 -14.70
CA ASP A 277 -25.65 0.86 -14.52
C ASP A 277 -25.32 0.02 -13.27
N PHE A 278 -26.03 0.29 -12.19
CA PHE A 278 -25.91 -0.45 -10.93
C PHE A 278 -26.60 -1.82 -10.95
N THR A 279 -27.35 -2.17 -11.99
CA THR A 279 -28.00 -3.50 -12.10
C THR A 279 -26.99 -4.61 -12.44
N VAL A 280 -25.84 -4.24 -12.99
CA VAL A 280 -24.78 -5.18 -13.43
C VAL A 280 -23.92 -5.75 -12.29
N ARG A 281 -24.27 -5.51 -11.03
CA ARG A 281 -23.49 -5.88 -9.83
C ARG A 281 -22.95 -7.31 -9.87
N LYS A 282 -23.84 -8.29 -10.08
CA LYS A 282 -23.46 -9.71 -10.12
C LYS A 282 -22.43 -10.00 -11.21
N ARG A 283 -22.66 -9.46 -12.41
CA ARG A 283 -21.74 -9.65 -13.54
C ARG A 283 -20.37 -9.01 -13.26
N ALA A 284 -20.36 -7.84 -12.63
CA ALA A 284 -19.11 -7.19 -12.25
C ALA A 284 -18.35 -7.98 -11.17
N ILE A 285 -19.03 -8.48 -10.14
CA ILE A 285 -18.44 -9.35 -9.11
C ILE A 285 -17.84 -10.61 -9.75
N GLU A 286 -18.58 -11.26 -10.63
CA GLU A 286 -18.11 -12.46 -11.35
C GLU A 286 -16.88 -12.16 -12.23
N ALA A 287 -16.88 -11.02 -12.93
CA ALA A 287 -15.72 -10.59 -13.70
C ALA A 287 -14.47 -10.36 -12.80
N GLY A 288 -14.67 -9.78 -11.62
CA GLY A 288 -13.63 -9.62 -10.62
C GLY A 288 -13.07 -10.96 -10.13
N ARG A 289 -13.96 -11.91 -9.82
CA ARG A 289 -13.57 -13.27 -9.44
C ARG A 289 -12.74 -13.96 -10.53
N ALA A 290 -13.25 -13.95 -11.77
CA ALA A 290 -12.57 -14.58 -12.90
C ALA A 290 -11.17 -13.99 -13.15
N ALA A 291 -11.05 -12.66 -13.09
CA ALA A 291 -9.77 -11.98 -13.26
C ALA A 291 -8.78 -12.34 -12.16
N MET A 292 -9.21 -12.37 -10.90
CA MET A 292 -8.31 -12.69 -9.78
C MET A 292 -7.90 -14.17 -9.79
N LEU A 293 -8.80 -15.10 -10.10
CA LEU A 293 -8.47 -16.51 -10.25
C LEU A 293 -7.36 -16.72 -11.29
N LYS A 294 -7.43 -16.02 -12.43
CA LYS A 294 -6.39 -16.05 -13.47
C LYS A 294 -5.04 -15.56 -12.95
N MET A 295 -5.02 -14.58 -12.04
CA MET A 295 -3.79 -13.98 -11.53
C MET A 295 -3.23 -14.66 -10.28
N LEU A 296 -3.95 -15.61 -9.65
CA LEU A 296 -3.51 -16.30 -8.44
C LEU A 296 -2.14 -16.98 -8.57
N PRO A 297 -1.81 -17.70 -9.66
CA PRO A 297 -0.50 -18.31 -9.79
C PRO A 297 0.64 -17.27 -9.77
N GLN A 298 0.47 -16.17 -10.49
CA GLN A 298 1.45 -15.09 -10.50
C GLN A 298 1.57 -14.43 -9.11
N LEU A 299 0.46 -14.21 -8.43
CA LEU A 299 0.46 -13.63 -7.08
C LEU A 299 1.20 -14.55 -6.08
N ARG A 300 0.96 -15.85 -6.11
CA ARG A 300 1.64 -16.81 -5.24
C ARG A 300 3.16 -16.81 -5.49
N ALA A 301 3.58 -16.82 -6.75
CA ALA A 301 4.99 -16.72 -7.12
C ALA A 301 5.63 -15.40 -6.65
N ALA A 302 4.91 -14.27 -6.77
CA ALA A 302 5.40 -12.98 -6.31
C ALA A 302 5.53 -12.92 -4.77
N ILE A 303 4.59 -13.52 -4.03
CA ILE A 303 4.67 -13.63 -2.56
C ILE A 303 5.89 -14.47 -2.17
N GLU A 304 6.07 -15.63 -2.79
CA GLU A 304 7.21 -16.51 -2.52
C GLU A 304 8.55 -15.82 -2.78
N ALA A 305 8.68 -15.17 -3.94
CA ALA A 305 9.90 -14.45 -4.33
C ALA A 305 10.25 -13.30 -3.37
N LYS A 306 9.26 -12.69 -2.71
CA LYS A 306 9.45 -11.60 -1.76
C LYS A 306 9.45 -12.03 -0.29
N THR A 307 9.25 -13.32 0.00
CA THR A 307 9.35 -13.86 1.37
C THR A 307 10.82 -13.92 1.77
N ARG A 308 11.17 -13.19 2.83
CA ARG A 308 12.55 -13.01 3.31
C ARG A 308 12.77 -13.68 4.64
#